data_feb717f9f35fa25068c4eeab93e78051
#
_entry.id   feb717f9f35fa25068c4eeab93e78051
#
_cell.length_a   1.000
_cell.length_b   1.000
_cell.length_c   1.000
_cell.angle_alpha   90.00
_cell.angle_beta   90.00
_cell.angle_gamma   90.00
#
_symmetry.space_group_name_H-M   'P 1'
#
loop_
_entity.id
_entity.type
_entity.pdbx_description
1 polymer ?
#
loop_
_entity_poly.entity_id
_entity_poly.type
_entity_poly.pdbx_seq_one_letter_code
_entity_poly.pdbx_strand_id
1 'polypeptide(L)'
;MITGDLKNKIDSLWEIFWTGGLTNPLDVIEQMTYLMFIHDLDATDNTRAIESSMLGIPYESIFATEIDVGGRKIDGNQLKWSVFHDFPAQRMYSVMQEWVFPFIKGLHSDKDSAYSKYMGDAIFKVPTPLMLDKIISAMDGIYEAMAQDADARGDVYEYLLSKLSTAGVNGQFRTPRHIIRMMVDMMEPRADEVICDPAAGTCGFLVAVSDFLKENRKQEVFFNQGNTEHYLNHMFHGYDMDRTMLRIGAMNMMTHGVENPTIEYRDSVSDQNPDREMYSLILANPPFKGSLDADIVSTDLLKVCKTKKTELLFLALFIRMLKVGGRCACIVPDGVLFSSSTAHKAIRKTLIEENRLEAVVSMPSGVFKPYAGVSTAILIFTKTGHGGTDNVWFYDMKADGYSLDDKRSPVADNDIPDIIRRFRDRENEKDRKRTDQSFMVSVQEIVDNSYDLSINKYKETEYVPVEYPPTSEIMAELRELETKISAEMDELERLLKV
;
A
#
# COMPACT_ATOMS: atom_id res chain seq x y z
N MET A 1 12.02 -1.93 -0.11
CA MET A 1 12.32 -0.48 -0.35
C MET A 1 13.57 -0.35 -1.19
N ILE A 2 13.59 0.51 -2.19
CA ILE A 2 14.71 0.66 -3.13
C ILE A 2 15.91 1.31 -2.47
N THR A 3 17.08 0.73 -2.69
CA THR A 3 18.39 1.22 -2.20
C THR A 3 19.44 1.12 -3.32
N GLY A 4 20.62 1.68 -3.10
CA GLY A 4 21.76 1.54 -4.01
C GLY A 4 21.59 2.16 -5.40
N ASP A 5 22.03 1.46 -6.43
CA ASP A 5 22.07 1.95 -7.81
C ASP A 5 20.68 2.28 -8.38
N LEU A 6 19.70 1.42 -8.13
CA LEU A 6 18.33 1.62 -8.60
C LEU A 6 17.72 2.90 -8.03
N LYS A 7 17.95 3.18 -6.73
CA LYS A 7 17.53 4.44 -6.12
C LYS A 7 18.15 5.65 -6.82
N ASN A 8 19.45 5.61 -7.07
CA ASN A 8 20.16 6.72 -7.73
C ASN A 8 19.63 6.95 -9.16
N LYS A 9 19.33 5.89 -9.91
CA LYS A 9 18.74 5.98 -11.24
C LYS A 9 17.36 6.66 -11.21
N ILE A 10 16.51 6.31 -10.25
CA ILE A 10 15.19 6.92 -10.10
C ILE A 10 15.32 8.39 -9.64
N ASP A 11 16.24 8.69 -8.74
CA ASP A 11 16.50 10.07 -8.32
C ASP A 11 17.00 10.93 -9.51
N SER A 12 17.88 10.37 -10.36
CA SER A 12 18.32 11.03 -11.58
C SER A 12 17.19 11.25 -12.59
N LEU A 13 16.29 10.27 -12.75
CA LEU A 13 15.10 10.42 -13.58
C LEU A 13 14.19 11.55 -13.05
N TRP A 14 14.01 11.63 -11.72
CA TRP A 14 13.26 12.73 -11.10
C TRP A 14 13.87 14.11 -11.42
N GLU A 15 15.20 14.22 -11.34
CA GLU A 15 15.91 15.47 -11.66
C GLU A 15 15.76 15.87 -13.12
N ILE A 16 15.65 14.93 -14.08
CA ILE A 16 15.38 15.24 -15.48
C ILE A 16 14.04 15.98 -15.63
N PHE A 17 13.00 15.51 -14.94
CA PHE A 17 11.71 16.18 -14.93
C PHE A 17 11.79 17.57 -14.32
N TRP A 18 12.42 17.68 -13.15
CA TRP A 18 12.53 18.92 -12.40
C TRP A 18 13.32 20.00 -13.18
N THR A 19 14.49 19.64 -13.66
CA THR A 19 15.34 20.55 -14.45
C THR A 19 14.77 20.86 -15.83
N GLY A 20 13.93 19.98 -16.37
CA GLY A 20 13.19 20.15 -17.62
C GLY A 20 11.96 21.08 -17.51
N GLY A 21 11.66 21.61 -16.32
CA GLY A 21 10.57 22.55 -16.09
C GLY A 21 9.26 21.93 -15.60
N LEU A 22 9.20 20.63 -15.39
CA LEU A 22 8.07 19.94 -14.77
C LEU A 22 8.31 19.85 -13.27
N THR A 23 7.94 20.89 -12.53
CA THR A 23 8.28 21.05 -11.10
C THR A 23 7.17 20.67 -10.14
N ASN A 24 5.94 20.41 -10.62
CA ASN A 24 4.86 19.89 -9.78
C ASN A 24 5.06 18.38 -9.58
N PRO A 25 5.28 17.91 -8.34
CA PRO A 25 5.51 16.49 -8.05
C PRO A 25 4.39 15.56 -8.54
N LEU A 26 3.13 15.99 -8.45
CA LEU A 26 1.98 15.21 -8.94
C LEU A 26 2.06 15.03 -10.46
N ASP A 27 2.39 16.11 -11.20
CA ASP A 27 2.54 16.04 -12.64
C ASP A 27 3.68 15.11 -13.04
N VAL A 28 4.83 15.19 -12.34
CA VAL A 28 5.96 14.29 -12.59
C VAL A 28 5.55 12.83 -12.44
N ILE A 29 4.92 12.48 -11.31
CA ILE A 29 4.49 11.09 -11.05
C ILE A 29 3.46 10.64 -12.08
N GLU A 30 2.53 11.50 -12.43
CA GLU A 30 1.52 11.21 -13.44
C GLU A 30 2.18 10.89 -14.80
N GLN A 31 3.13 11.70 -15.24
CA GLN A 31 3.86 11.45 -16.49
C GLN A 31 4.70 10.17 -16.44
N MET A 32 5.40 9.94 -15.32
CA MET A 32 6.16 8.70 -15.11
C MET A 32 5.22 7.49 -15.15
N THR A 33 4.06 7.58 -14.51
CA THR A 33 3.07 6.49 -14.52
C THR A 33 2.57 6.19 -15.94
N TYR A 34 2.32 7.20 -16.76
CA TYR A 34 1.95 6.97 -18.16
C TYR A 34 3.04 6.22 -18.93
N LEU A 35 4.28 6.62 -18.76
CA LEU A 35 5.41 6.00 -19.44
C LEU A 35 5.64 4.57 -18.94
N MET A 36 5.54 4.33 -17.63
CA MET A 36 5.60 2.97 -17.07
C MET A 36 4.46 2.11 -17.60
N PHE A 37 3.25 2.64 -17.64
CA PHE A 37 2.09 1.92 -18.19
C PHE A 37 2.29 1.52 -19.66
N ILE A 38 2.82 2.42 -20.51
CA ILE A 38 3.12 2.12 -21.91
C ILE A 38 4.15 1.01 -22.05
N HIS A 39 5.23 1.08 -21.26
CA HIS A 39 6.25 0.04 -21.24
C HIS A 39 5.68 -1.33 -20.82
N ASP A 40 4.94 -1.36 -19.72
CA ASP A 40 4.38 -2.60 -19.17
C ASP A 40 3.30 -3.19 -20.06
N LEU A 41 2.56 -2.35 -20.78
CA LEU A 41 1.58 -2.77 -21.76
C LEU A 41 2.24 -3.54 -22.92
N ASP A 42 3.36 -3.02 -23.47
CA ASP A 42 4.14 -3.70 -24.50
C ASP A 42 4.77 -5.00 -23.98
N ALA A 43 5.38 -4.97 -22.79
CA ALA A 43 5.97 -6.15 -22.17
C ALA A 43 4.93 -7.26 -21.93
N THR A 44 3.74 -6.91 -21.48
CA THR A 44 2.62 -7.83 -21.24
C THR A 44 2.09 -8.42 -22.55
N ASP A 45 1.92 -7.59 -23.56
CA ASP A 45 1.47 -8.02 -24.90
C ASP A 45 2.47 -9.04 -25.52
N ASN A 46 3.76 -8.74 -25.45
CA ASN A 46 4.80 -9.62 -25.93
C ASN A 46 4.84 -10.96 -25.16
N THR A 47 4.68 -10.93 -23.85
CA THR A 47 4.65 -12.15 -23.02
C THR A 47 3.44 -13.02 -23.39
N ARG A 48 2.25 -12.45 -23.52
CA ARG A 48 1.03 -13.15 -23.92
C ARG A 48 1.15 -13.74 -25.32
N ALA A 49 1.76 -13.02 -26.26
CA ALA A 49 2.01 -13.52 -27.61
C ALA A 49 2.93 -14.75 -27.60
N ILE A 50 3.97 -14.75 -26.78
CA ILE A 50 4.90 -15.90 -26.64
C ILE A 50 4.17 -17.09 -26.01
N GLU A 51 3.47 -16.88 -24.89
CA GLU A 51 2.70 -17.93 -24.18
C GLU A 51 1.66 -18.57 -25.11
N SER A 52 0.93 -17.75 -25.85
CA SER A 52 -0.07 -18.18 -26.81
C SER A 52 0.55 -19.02 -27.93
N SER A 53 1.70 -18.60 -28.46
CA SER A 53 2.45 -19.36 -29.47
C SER A 53 2.90 -20.72 -28.93
N MET A 54 3.37 -20.79 -27.68
CA MET A 54 3.79 -22.05 -27.03
C MET A 54 2.62 -23.00 -26.79
N LEU A 55 1.43 -22.46 -26.52
CA LEU A 55 0.21 -23.24 -26.26
C LEU A 55 -0.58 -23.56 -27.53
N GLY A 56 -0.21 -22.98 -28.67
CA GLY A 56 -0.94 -23.13 -29.93
C GLY A 56 -2.33 -22.50 -29.92
N ILE A 57 -2.55 -21.47 -29.07
CA ILE A 57 -3.81 -20.73 -28.92
C ILE A 57 -3.70 -19.41 -29.71
N PRO A 58 -4.70 -19.00 -30.51
CA PRO A 58 -4.67 -17.70 -31.17
C PRO A 58 -4.60 -16.56 -30.15
N TYR A 59 -3.73 -15.59 -30.39
CA TYR A 59 -3.62 -14.35 -29.62
C TYR A 59 -3.77 -13.13 -30.52
N GLU A 60 -4.62 -12.22 -30.12
CA GLU A 60 -4.79 -10.95 -30.81
C GLU A 60 -4.07 -9.87 -29.99
N SER A 61 -2.98 -9.33 -30.56
CA SER A 61 -2.20 -8.26 -29.94
C SER A 61 -3.01 -6.97 -29.89
N ILE A 62 -2.90 -6.24 -28.78
CA ILE A 62 -3.46 -4.90 -28.66
C ILE A 62 -2.77 -3.90 -29.61
N PHE A 63 -1.56 -4.21 -30.07
CA PHE A 63 -0.81 -3.48 -31.09
C PHE A 63 -1.05 -4.14 -32.47
N ALA A 64 -2.31 -4.15 -32.91
CA ALA A 64 -2.68 -4.71 -34.21
C ALA A 64 -1.89 -4.05 -35.37
N THR A 65 -1.82 -4.74 -36.52
CA THR A 65 -1.09 -4.27 -37.70
C THR A 65 -1.54 -2.90 -38.18
N GLU A 66 -2.81 -2.55 -37.99
CA GLU A 66 -3.37 -1.26 -38.29
C GLU A 66 -4.28 -0.81 -37.14
N ILE A 67 -3.91 0.31 -36.50
CA ILE A 67 -4.67 0.92 -35.41
C ILE A 67 -5.22 2.26 -35.86
N ASP A 68 -6.52 2.49 -35.59
CA ASP A 68 -7.16 3.80 -35.79
C ASP A 68 -7.01 4.64 -34.50
N VAL A 69 -6.40 5.81 -34.65
CA VAL A 69 -6.28 6.79 -33.57
C VAL A 69 -6.89 8.10 -34.05
N GLY A 70 -8.09 8.37 -33.61
CA GLY A 70 -8.80 9.61 -33.94
C GLY A 70 -9.08 9.79 -35.44
N GLY A 71 -9.40 8.71 -36.17
CA GLY A 71 -9.67 8.72 -37.61
C GLY A 71 -8.41 8.68 -38.49
N ARG A 72 -7.24 8.51 -37.90
CA ARG A 72 -5.97 8.31 -38.62
C ARG A 72 -5.44 6.91 -38.32
N LYS A 73 -4.82 6.26 -39.29
CA LYS A 73 -4.32 4.89 -39.19
C LYS A 73 -2.81 4.85 -39.06
N ILE A 74 -2.31 3.98 -38.20
CA ILE A 74 -0.89 3.74 -37.97
C ILE A 74 -0.62 2.25 -37.80
N ASP A 75 0.57 1.79 -38.19
CA ASP A 75 1.08 0.48 -37.82
C ASP A 75 1.29 0.39 -36.30
N GLY A 76 0.53 -0.51 -35.64
CA GLY A 76 0.58 -0.68 -34.18
C GLY A 76 1.96 -1.01 -33.63
N ASN A 77 2.84 -1.64 -34.43
CA ASN A 77 4.22 -1.85 -34.03
C ASN A 77 4.97 -0.56 -33.69
N GLN A 78 4.64 0.55 -34.34
CA GLN A 78 5.27 1.85 -34.03
C GLN A 78 4.84 2.43 -32.69
N LEU A 79 3.80 1.90 -32.08
CA LEU A 79 3.30 2.30 -30.75
C LEU A 79 3.93 1.53 -29.61
N LYS A 80 4.65 0.44 -29.90
CA LYS A 80 5.34 -0.37 -28.90
C LYS A 80 6.53 0.37 -28.32
N TRP A 81 6.68 0.32 -27.00
CA TRP A 81 7.88 0.85 -26.31
C TRP A 81 9.16 0.32 -26.92
N SER A 82 9.24 -1.00 -27.09
CA SER A 82 10.38 -1.71 -27.70
C SER A 82 10.75 -1.28 -29.11
N VAL A 83 9.93 -0.47 -29.75
CA VAL A 83 10.18 0.07 -31.11
C VAL A 83 10.43 1.56 -31.09
N PHE A 84 9.57 2.36 -30.42
CA PHE A 84 9.72 3.82 -30.52
C PHE A 84 10.82 4.38 -29.61
N HIS A 85 11.29 3.65 -28.60
CA HIS A 85 12.38 4.11 -27.73
C HIS A 85 13.70 4.32 -28.50
N ASP A 86 13.89 3.63 -29.62
CA ASP A 86 15.06 3.77 -30.51
C ASP A 86 14.89 4.90 -31.56
N PHE A 87 13.76 5.58 -31.59
CA PHE A 87 13.56 6.66 -32.57
C PHE A 87 14.38 7.92 -32.21
N PRO A 88 14.85 8.69 -33.23
CA PRO A 88 15.40 10.01 -32.94
C PRO A 88 14.42 10.87 -32.13
N ALA A 89 14.94 11.66 -31.19
CA ALA A 89 14.16 12.43 -30.20
C ALA A 89 12.94 13.15 -30.79
N GLN A 90 13.07 13.82 -31.95
CA GLN A 90 11.99 14.53 -32.61
C GLN A 90 10.88 13.57 -33.08
N ARG A 91 11.24 12.43 -33.67
CA ARG A 91 10.28 11.42 -34.13
C ARG A 91 9.60 10.74 -32.93
N MET A 92 10.38 10.36 -31.93
CA MET A 92 9.87 9.78 -30.67
C MET A 92 8.81 10.67 -30.05
N TYR A 93 9.09 11.96 -29.95
CA TYR A 93 8.17 12.94 -29.39
C TYR A 93 6.87 13.07 -30.20
N SER A 94 6.98 13.14 -31.53
CA SER A 94 5.81 13.20 -32.42
C SER A 94 4.97 11.92 -32.32
N VAL A 95 5.61 10.75 -32.30
CA VAL A 95 4.92 9.47 -32.14
C VAL A 95 4.24 9.39 -30.78
N MET A 96 4.91 9.82 -29.71
CA MET A 96 4.33 9.84 -28.37
C MET A 96 3.10 10.76 -28.29
N GLN A 97 3.19 12.00 -28.75
CA GLN A 97 2.10 12.96 -28.64
C GLN A 97 0.91 12.66 -29.56
N GLU A 98 1.21 12.27 -30.81
CA GLU A 98 0.18 12.15 -31.83
C GLU A 98 -0.48 10.79 -31.91
N TRP A 99 0.19 9.74 -31.36
CA TRP A 99 -0.22 8.37 -31.55
C TRP A 99 -0.25 7.54 -30.26
N VAL A 100 0.89 7.40 -29.56
CA VAL A 100 0.98 6.53 -28.38
C VAL A 100 0.07 7.03 -27.25
N PHE A 101 0.16 8.32 -26.92
CA PHE A 101 -0.65 8.88 -25.84
C PHE A 101 -2.14 8.89 -26.16
N PRO A 102 -2.60 9.32 -27.37
CA PRO A 102 -3.99 9.13 -27.77
C PRO A 102 -4.45 7.67 -27.83
N PHE A 103 -3.58 6.74 -28.25
CA PHE A 103 -3.88 5.30 -28.26
C PHE A 103 -4.16 4.81 -26.84
N ILE A 104 -3.28 5.07 -25.86
CA ILE A 104 -3.53 4.65 -24.47
C ILE A 104 -4.76 5.33 -23.89
N LYS A 105 -5.07 6.56 -24.23
CA LYS A 105 -6.33 7.21 -23.84
C LYS A 105 -7.56 6.52 -24.38
N GLY A 106 -7.47 5.94 -25.56
CA GLY A 106 -8.54 5.23 -26.26
C GLY A 106 -8.67 3.77 -25.87
N LEU A 107 -7.74 3.20 -25.13
CA LEU A 107 -7.84 1.82 -24.67
C LEU A 107 -9.13 1.62 -23.86
N HIS A 108 -9.90 0.60 -24.22
CA HIS A 108 -11.20 0.31 -23.60
C HIS A 108 -12.23 1.46 -23.66
N SER A 109 -12.13 2.38 -24.62
CA SER A 109 -13.08 3.48 -24.79
C SER A 109 -14.50 3.01 -25.16
N ASP A 110 -14.65 1.79 -25.65
CA ASP A 110 -15.91 1.09 -25.92
C ASP A 110 -16.57 0.52 -24.65
N LYS A 111 -15.85 0.50 -23.52
CA LYS A 111 -16.32 0.02 -22.23
C LYS A 111 -16.45 1.19 -21.26
N ASP A 112 -17.50 1.19 -20.45
CA ASP A 112 -17.64 2.10 -19.30
C ASP A 112 -16.72 1.63 -18.15
N SER A 113 -15.41 1.65 -18.40
CA SER A 113 -14.39 1.22 -17.47
C SER A 113 -13.83 2.40 -16.66
N ALA A 114 -13.35 2.10 -15.44
CA ALA A 114 -12.66 3.09 -14.62
C ALA A 114 -11.47 3.73 -15.37
N TYR A 115 -10.73 2.92 -16.12
CA TYR A 115 -9.62 3.38 -16.92
C TYR A 115 -10.03 4.42 -17.97
N SER A 116 -11.03 4.13 -18.82
CA SER A 116 -11.49 5.06 -19.86
C SER A 116 -12.01 6.37 -19.27
N LYS A 117 -12.74 6.28 -18.16
CA LYS A 117 -13.26 7.44 -17.43
C LYS A 117 -12.17 8.39 -16.92
N TYR A 118 -11.08 7.86 -16.34
CA TYR A 118 -10.01 8.68 -15.78
C TYR A 118 -8.90 9.03 -16.77
N MET A 119 -8.75 8.28 -17.85
CA MET A 119 -7.80 8.61 -18.91
C MET A 119 -8.32 9.66 -19.88
N GLY A 120 -9.63 9.88 -19.94
CA GLY A 120 -10.23 10.82 -20.88
C GLY A 120 -9.68 12.25 -20.78
N ASP A 121 -9.42 12.74 -19.57
CA ASP A 121 -8.87 14.08 -19.30
C ASP A 121 -7.33 14.09 -19.07
N ALA A 122 -6.65 12.96 -19.26
CA ALA A 122 -5.20 12.86 -19.15
C ALA A 122 -4.48 13.74 -20.18
N ILE A 123 -3.38 14.37 -19.75
CA ILE A 123 -2.58 15.27 -20.58
C ILE A 123 -1.11 14.85 -20.54
N PHE A 124 -0.51 14.70 -21.71
CA PHE A 124 0.93 14.51 -21.83
C PHE A 124 1.65 15.86 -21.68
N LYS A 125 2.42 16.02 -20.59
CA LYS A 125 3.01 17.30 -20.17
C LYS A 125 4.52 17.43 -20.40
N VAL A 126 5.19 16.39 -20.93
CA VAL A 126 6.63 16.47 -21.24
C VAL A 126 6.83 17.52 -22.34
N PRO A 127 7.59 18.61 -22.10
CA PRO A 127 7.53 19.79 -22.96
C PRO A 127 8.39 19.71 -24.21
N THR A 128 9.44 18.90 -24.25
CA THR A 128 10.40 18.91 -25.36
C THR A 128 10.85 17.52 -25.79
N PRO A 129 11.21 17.33 -27.07
CA PRO A 129 11.75 16.08 -27.59
C PRO A 129 13.00 15.60 -26.85
N LEU A 130 13.93 16.52 -26.57
CA LEU A 130 15.18 16.18 -25.86
C LEU A 130 14.93 15.72 -24.42
N MET A 131 13.93 16.29 -23.77
CA MET A 131 13.56 15.86 -22.41
C MET A 131 12.94 14.46 -22.44
N LEU A 132 12.05 14.19 -23.38
CA LEU A 132 11.45 12.86 -23.54
C LEU A 132 12.52 11.79 -23.81
N ASP A 133 13.47 12.06 -24.70
CA ASP A 133 14.57 11.17 -25.02
C ASP A 133 15.42 10.81 -23.79
N LYS A 134 15.76 11.82 -22.97
CA LYS A 134 16.45 11.60 -21.68
C LYS A 134 15.63 10.78 -20.69
N ILE A 135 14.32 11.03 -20.61
CA ILE A 135 13.42 10.29 -19.72
C ILE A 135 13.34 8.83 -20.15
N ILE A 136 13.11 8.57 -21.44
CA ILE A 136 13.03 7.20 -21.99
C ILE A 136 14.33 6.44 -21.73
N SER A 137 15.48 7.04 -22.06
CA SER A 137 16.80 6.42 -21.81
C SER A 137 17.05 6.13 -20.32
N ALA A 138 16.64 7.03 -19.42
CA ALA A 138 16.76 6.81 -17.99
C ALA A 138 15.81 5.69 -17.50
N MET A 139 14.61 5.60 -18.05
CA MET A 139 13.65 4.54 -17.74
C MET A 139 14.15 3.17 -18.22
N ASP A 140 14.70 3.06 -19.43
CA ASP A 140 15.29 1.80 -19.92
C ASP A 140 16.39 1.33 -18.96
N GLY A 141 17.25 2.22 -18.48
CA GLY A 141 18.29 1.89 -17.48
C GLY A 141 17.71 1.46 -16.13
N ILE A 142 16.52 1.93 -15.73
CA ILE A 142 15.79 1.48 -14.55
C ILE A 142 15.24 0.06 -14.79
N TYR A 143 14.59 -0.18 -15.93
CA TYR A 143 14.04 -1.49 -16.28
C TYR A 143 15.12 -2.58 -16.42
N GLU A 144 16.27 -2.26 -16.98
CA GLU A 144 17.43 -3.17 -17.02
C GLU A 144 17.90 -3.56 -15.61
N ALA A 145 17.96 -2.57 -14.69
CA ALA A 145 18.31 -2.84 -13.29
C ALA A 145 17.25 -3.67 -12.56
N MET A 146 15.97 -3.50 -12.91
CA MET A 146 14.85 -4.25 -12.34
C MET A 146 14.72 -5.68 -12.89
N ALA A 147 15.28 -5.98 -14.06
CA ALA A 147 15.17 -7.30 -14.69
C ALA A 147 15.77 -8.42 -13.81
N GLN A 148 16.61 -8.07 -12.85
CA GLN A 148 17.25 -8.99 -11.90
C GLN A 148 16.44 -9.22 -10.61
N ASP A 149 15.35 -8.45 -10.38
CA ASP A 149 14.54 -8.51 -9.17
C ASP A 149 13.05 -8.36 -9.49
N ALA A 150 12.32 -9.46 -9.41
CA ALA A 150 10.89 -9.52 -9.74
C ALA A 150 10.01 -8.60 -8.86
N ASP A 151 10.46 -8.31 -7.62
CA ASP A 151 9.74 -7.44 -6.67
C ASP A 151 10.03 -5.94 -6.89
N ALA A 152 11.09 -5.61 -7.64
CA ALA A 152 11.55 -4.22 -7.80
C ALA A 152 10.52 -3.29 -8.46
N ARG A 153 9.64 -3.79 -9.35
CA ARG A 153 8.63 -2.95 -10.04
C ARG A 153 7.70 -2.23 -9.08
N GLY A 154 7.11 -2.95 -8.13
CA GLY A 154 6.23 -2.34 -7.14
C GLY A 154 6.98 -1.38 -6.23
N ASP A 155 8.23 -1.69 -5.90
CA ASP A 155 9.10 -0.85 -5.08
C ASP A 155 9.48 0.46 -5.80
N VAL A 156 9.76 0.42 -7.12
CA VAL A 156 10.00 1.63 -7.94
C VAL A 156 8.81 2.57 -7.87
N TYR A 157 7.62 2.01 -8.08
CA TYR A 157 6.40 2.79 -8.04
C TYR A 157 6.14 3.39 -6.65
N GLU A 158 6.35 2.61 -5.61
CA GLU A 158 6.25 3.08 -4.22
C GLU A 158 7.26 4.18 -3.92
N TYR A 159 8.51 4.01 -4.35
CA TYR A 159 9.54 5.02 -4.16
C TYR A 159 9.20 6.34 -4.88
N LEU A 160 8.71 6.28 -6.12
CA LEU A 160 8.25 7.47 -6.85
C LEU A 160 7.14 8.20 -6.10
N LEU A 161 6.17 7.47 -5.62
CA LEU A 161 5.07 8.05 -4.85
C LEU A 161 5.54 8.57 -3.47
N SER A 162 6.64 8.05 -2.92
CA SER A 162 7.24 8.59 -1.69
C SER A 162 7.75 10.02 -1.86
N LYS A 163 8.14 10.39 -3.08
CA LYS A 163 8.56 11.76 -3.40
C LYS A 163 7.45 12.81 -3.21
N LEU A 164 6.17 12.42 -3.31
CA LEU A 164 5.04 13.32 -3.02
C LEU A 164 5.04 13.81 -1.59
N SER A 165 5.38 12.97 -0.63
CA SER A 165 5.36 13.33 0.78
C SER A 165 6.47 14.32 1.13
N THR A 166 7.65 14.17 0.52
CA THR A 166 8.78 15.09 0.73
C THR A 166 8.55 16.45 0.10
N ALA A 167 7.67 16.54 -0.89
CA ALA A 167 7.30 17.79 -1.56
C ALA A 167 6.22 18.61 -0.82
N GLY A 168 5.79 18.19 0.38
CA GLY A 168 4.84 18.95 1.19
C GLY A 168 3.38 18.90 0.71
N VAL A 169 3.03 17.99 -0.18
CA VAL A 169 1.64 17.74 -0.59
C VAL A 169 0.97 16.99 0.55
N ASN A 170 0.16 17.71 1.33
CA ASN A 170 -0.46 17.23 2.56
C ASN A 170 -1.42 16.07 2.32
N GLY A 171 -1.28 15.02 3.11
CA GLY A 171 -2.38 14.14 3.51
C GLY A 171 -2.41 12.75 2.89
N GLN A 172 -1.52 12.38 1.98
CA GLN A 172 -1.50 11.03 1.41
C GLN A 172 -0.50 10.14 2.16
N PHE A 173 -0.99 9.43 3.17
CA PHE A 173 -0.22 8.40 3.87
C PHE A 173 -0.23 7.12 3.02
N ARG A 174 0.96 6.61 2.67
CA ARG A 174 1.07 5.31 2.01
C ARG A 174 1.38 4.23 3.01
N THR A 175 0.70 3.11 2.85
CA THR A 175 1.03 1.89 3.58
C THR A 175 2.26 1.25 2.95
N PRO A 176 3.32 0.96 3.72
CA PRO A 176 4.47 0.23 3.20
C PRO A 176 4.06 -1.13 2.63
N ARG A 177 4.66 -1.51 1.48
CA ARG A 177 4.27 -2.71 0.73
C ARG A 177 4.35 -4.00 1.56
N HIS A 178 5.38 -4.13 2.40
CA HIS A 178 5.53 -5.29 3.28
C HIS A 178 4.43 -5.39 4.34
N ILE A 179 3.89 -4.24 4.79
CA ILE A 179 2.71 -4.21 5.69
C ILE A 179 1.44 -4.58 4.93
N ILE A 180 1.27 -4.08 3.70
CA ILE A 180 0.15 -4.48 2.83
C ILE A 180 0.18 -5.99 2.61
N ARG A 181 1.35 -6.55 2.20
CA ARG A 181 1.52 -8.00 1.99
C ARG A 181 1.22 -8.80 3.26
N MET A 182 1.75 -8.37 4.41
CA MET A 182 1.44 -9.01 5.70
C MET A 182 -0.08 -9.08 5.94
N MET A 183 -0.80 -7.96 5.74
CA MET A 183 -2.25 -7.92 5.93
C MET A 183 -2.99 -8.85 4.95
N VAL A 184 -2.58 -8.87 3.69
CA VAL A 184 -3.14 -9.77 2.68
C VAL A 184 -2.87 -11.23 3.02
N ASP A 185 -1.63 -11.58 3.42
CA ASP A 185 -1.25 -12.93 3.83
C ASP A 185 -1.98 -13.40 5.09
N MET A 186 -2.29 -12.50 6.03
CA MET A 186 -3.12 -12.81 7.19
C MET A 186 -4.57 -13.07 6.80
N MET A 187 -5.10 -12.33 5.84
CA MET A 187 -6.52 -12.42 5.44
C MET A 187 -6.79 -13.54 4.43
N GLU A 188 -5.78 -14.03 3.71
CA GLU A 188 -5.89 -15.11 2.72
C GLU A 188 -7.10 -14.95 1.79
N PRO A 189 -7.09 -13.96 0.87
CA PRO A 189 -8.20 -13.72 -0.04
C PRO A 189 -8.57 -14.94 -0.88
N ARG A 190 -9.86 -15.11 -1.19
CA ARG A 190 -10.41 -16.23 -1.96
C ARG A 190 -10.94 -15.78 -3.32
N ALA A 191 -11.03 -16.72 -4.24
CA ALA A 191 -11.45 -16.48 -5.62
C ALA A 191 -12.94 -16.04 -5.76
N ASP A 192 -13.76 -16.29 -4.76
CA ASP A 192 -15.19 -15.98 -4.73
C ASP A 192 -15.51 -14.65 -4.01
N GLU A 193 -14.52 -13.97 -3.47
CA GLU A 193 -14.73 -12.76 -2.66
C GLU A 193 -14.95 -11.51 -3.50
N VAL A 194 -15.73 -10.58 -2.95
CA VAL A 194 -15.84 -9.20 -3.43
C VAL A 194 -15.07 -8.32 -2.46
N ILE A 195 -14.04 -7.65 -2.96
CA ILE A 195 -13.01 -7.00 -2.16
C ILE A 195 -13.06 -5.50 -2.37
N CYS A 196 -13.02 -4.75 -1.26
CA CYS A 196 -13.07 -3.30 -1.33
C CYS A 196 -11.96 -2.64 -0.51
N ASP A 197 -11.39 -1.57 -1.08
CA ASP A 197 -10.64 -0.55 -0.36
C ASP A 197 -11.36 0.80 -0.53
N PRO A 198 -12.12 1.28 0.47
CA PRO A 198 -12.84 2.54 0.37
C PRO A 198 -11.98 3.79 0.62
N ALA A 199 -10.67 3.65 0.70
CA ALA A 199 -9.66 4.71 0.73
C ALA A 199 -8.46 4.29 -0.14
N ALA A 200 -8.76 3.90 -1.38
CA ALA A 200 -7.90 3.08 -2.23
C ALA A 200 -6.59 3.75 -2.66
N GLY A 201 -6.54 5.08 -2.72
CA GLY A 201 -5.38 5.80 -3.24
C GLY A 201 -4.95 5.23 -4.59
N THR A 202 -3.76 4.65 -4.66
CA THR A 202 -3.21 4.00 -5.86
C THR A 202 -3.55 2.51 -5.98
N CYS A 203 -4.54 2.03 -5.26
CA CYS A 203 -5.01 0.64 -5.22
C CYS A 203 -3.98 -0.38 -4.68
N GLY A 204 -3.07 0.04 -3.80
CA GLY A 204 -1.99 -0.82 -3.31
C GLY A 204 -2.47 -2.12 -2.65
N PHE A 205 -3.56 -2.09 -1.84
CA PHE A 205 -4.15 -3.30 -1.27
C PHE A 205 -4.78 -4.20 -2.33
N LEU A 206 -5.50 -3.62 -3.28
CA LEU A 206 -6.17 -4.39 -4.34
C LEU A 206 -5.15 -5.08 -5.26
N VAL A 207 -4.06 -4.39 -5.59
CA VAL A 207 -2.93 -4.97 -6.33
C VAL A 207 -2.29 -6.13 -5.56
N ALA A 208 -2.01 -5.95 -4.27
CA ALA A 208 -1.42 -7.01 -3.45
C ALA A 208 -2.33 -8.24 -3.34
N VAL A 209 -3.65 -8.04 -3.30
CA VAL A 209 -4.64 -9.15 -3.38
C VAL A 209 -4.56 -9.85 -4.73
N SER A 210 -4.49 -9.09 -5.82
CA SER A 210 -4.33 -9.64 -7.17
C SER A 210 -3.08 -10.53 -7.26
N ASP A 211 -1.95 -10.04 -6.76
CA ASP A 211 -0.69 -10.79 -6.74
C ASP A 211 -0.79 -12.05 -5.86
N PHE A 212 -1.36 -11.94 -4.65
CA PHE A 212 -1.60 -13.09 -3.77
C PHE A 212 -2.43 -14.19 -4.44
N LEU A 213 -3.50 -13.82 -5.12
CA LEU A 213 -4.37 -14.77 -5.83
C LEU A 213 -3.64 -15.47 -6.98
N LYS A 214 -2.83 -14.75 -7.74
CA LYS A 214 -1.99 -15.32 -8.80
C LYS A 214 -0.94 -16.29 -8.28
N GLU A 215 -0.32 -15.97 -7.16
CA GLU A 215 0.73 -16.77 -6.55
C GLU A 215 0.17 -18.00 -5.83
N ASN A 216 -0.90 -17.82 -5.04
CA ASN A 216 -1.38 -18.82 -4.10
C ASN A 216 -2.68 -19.53 -4.51
N ARG A 217 -3.48 -18.92 -5.40
CA ARG A 217 -4.82 -19.41 -5.80
C ARG A 217 -4.98 -19.51 -7.32
N LYS A 218 -3.88 -19.59 -8.05
CA LYS A 218 -3.87 -19.57 -9.53
C LYS A 218 -4.87 -20.55 -10.14
N GLN A 219 -4.94 -21.77 -9.64
CA GLN A 219 -5.87 -22.79 -10.16
C GLN A 219 -7.32 -22.44 -9.88
N GLU A 220 -7.64 -21.95 -8.68
CA GLU A 220 -9.01 -21.58 -8.31
C GLU A 220 -9.54 -20.43 -9.16
N VAL A 221 -8.67 -19.43 -9.42
CA VAL A 221 -9.04 -18.22 -10.18
C VAL A 221 -9.08 -18.47 -11.68
N PHE A 222 -8.02 -19.02 -12.27
CA PHE A 222 -7.83 -19.00 -13.73
C PHE A 222 -8.17 -20.30 -14.44
N PHE A 223 -8.46 -21.42 -13.72
CA PHE A 223 -8.92 -22.67 -14.31
C PHE A 223 -10.45 -22.86 -14.20
N ASN A 224 -11.14 -21.87 -13.63
CA ASN A 224 -12.60 -21.79 -13.57
C ASN A 224 -13.07 -20.53 -14.29
N GLN A 225 -13.81 -20.69 -15.39
CA GLN A 225 -14.26 -19.56 -16.22
C GLN A 225 -15.06 -18.52 -15.41
N GLY A 226 -15.93 -18.96 -14.49
CA GLY A 226 -16.73 -18.06 -13.65
C GLY A 226 -15.86 -17.24 -12.67
N ASN A 227 -14.84 -17.87 -12.08
CA ASN A 227 -13.89 -17.18 -11.19
C ASN A 227 -12.98 -16.24 -11.96
N THR A 228 -12.55 -16.62 -13.18
CA THR A 228 -11.77 -15.74 -14.06
C THR A 228 -12.56 -14.49 -14.42
N GLU A 229 -13.82 -14.67 -14.85
CA GLU A 229 -14.70 -13.54 -15.16
C GLU A 229 -14.93 -12.64 -13.94
N HIS A 230 -15.18 -13.25 -12.77
CA HIS A 230 -15.32 -12.52 -11.51
C HIS A 230 -14.06 -11.72 -11.15
N TYR A 231 -12.88 -12.36 -11.23
CA TYR A 231 -11.59 -11.72 -10.97
C TYR A 231 -11.34 -10.52 -11.90
N LEU A 232 -11.63 -10.66 -13.19
CA LEU A 232 -11.35 -9.63 -14.18
C LEU A 232 -12.28 -8.41 -14.07
N ASN A 233 -13.56 -8.62 -13.64
CA ASN A 233 -14.60 -7.62 -13.83
C ASN A 233 -15.38 -7.23 -12.56
N HIS A 234 -15.38 -8.06 -11.50
CA HIS A 234 -16.34 -7.88 -10.39
C HIS A 234 -15.75 -7.98 -9.00
N MET A 235 -14.52 -8.46 -8.87
CA MET A 235 -13.90 -8.73 -7.58
C MET A 235 -13.42 -7.45 -6.87
N PHE A 236 -12.84 -6.50 -7.61
CA PHE A 236 -12.05 -5.40 -7.05
C PHE A 236 -12.80 -4.09 -7.09
N HIS A 237 -12.98 -3.47 -5.91
CA HIS A 237 -13.62 -2.18 -5.72
C HIS A 237 -12.71 -1.22 -4.96
N GLY A 238 -12.53 -0.01 -5.46
CA GLY A 238 -11.70 1.01 -4.83
C GLY A 238 -12.35 2.39 -4.94
N TYR A 239 -12.32 3.15 -3.84
CA TYR A 239 -12.90 4.49 -3.79
C TYR A 239 -11.88 5.49 -3.29
N ASP A 240 -11.83 6.65 -3.91
CA ASP A 240 -11.03 7.79 -3.47
C ASP A 240 -11.65 9.11 -3.94
N MET A 241 -11.24 10.21 -3.34
CA MET A 241 -11.65 11.56 -3.74
C MET A 241 -10.60 12.28 -4.58
N ASP A 242 -9.45 11.66 -4.82
CA ASP A 242 -8.39 12.21 -5.66
C ASP A 242 -8.38 11.55 -7.04
N ARG A 243 -8.74 12.30 -8.08
CA ARG A 243 -8.81 11.80 -9.46
C ARG A 243 -7.45 11.31 -9.99
N THR A 244 -6.36 11.95 -9.58
CA THR A 244 -5.01 11.52 -9.98
C THR A 244 -4.68 10.16 -9.39
N MET A 245 -5.01 9.95 -8.10
CA MET A 245 -4.83 8.64 -7.45
C MET A 245 -5.68 7.56 -8.11
N LEU A 246 -6.94 7.85 -8.43
CA LEU A 246 -7.82 6.90 -9.13
C LEU A 246 -7.31 6.53 -10.53
N ARG A 247 -6.77 7.51 -11.27
CA ARG A 247 -6.14 7.26 -12.58
C ARG A 247 -4.94 6.33 -12.46
N ILE A 248 -4.06 6.63 -11.51
CA ILE A 248 -2.90 5.81 -11.18
C ILE A 248 -3.35 4.41 -10.73
N GLY A 249 -4.34 4.33 -9.85
CA GLY A 249 -4.90 3.07 -9.37
C GLY A 249 -5.49 2.22 -10.48
N ALA A 250 -6.26 2.80 -11.40
CA ALA A 250 -6.82 2.08 -12.53
C ALA A 250 -5.73 1.51 -13.46
N MET A 251 -4.69 2.29 -13.78
CA MET A 251 -3.54 1.81 -14.55
C MET A 251 -2.79 0.69 -13.80
N ASN A 252 -2.58 0.87 -12.50
CA ASN A 252 -1.90 -0.12 -11.66
C ASN A 252 -2.65 -1.46 -11.63
N MET A 253 -3.97 -1.44 -11.50
CA MET A 253 -4.80 -2.66 -11.55
C MET A 253 -4.73 -3.33 -12.92
N MET A 254 -4.79 -2.56 -14.03
CA MET A 254 -4.67 -3.11 -15.38
C MET A 254 -3.32 -3.79 -15.63
N THR A 255 -2.21 -3.16 -15.25
CA THR A 255 -0.86 -3.76 -15.40
C THR A 255 -0.69 -5.03 -14.57
N HIS A 256 -1.47 -5.16 -13.49
CA HIS A 256 -1.56 -6.39 -12.70
C HIS A 256 -2.68 -7.33 -13.19
N GLY A 257 -3.15 -7.17 -14.43
CA GLY A 257 -4.02 -8.12 -15.11
C GLY A 257 -5.49 -8.14 -14.65
N VAL A 258 -5.97 -7.07 -14.01
CA VAL A 258 -7.39 -6.86 -13.71
C VAL A 258 -7.96 -5.92 -14.77
N GLU A 259 -8.83 -6.42 -15.64
CA GLU A 259 -9.27 -5.66 -16.81
C GLU A 259 -10.25 -4.53 -16.49
N ASN A 260 -11.25 -4.80 -15.65
CA ASN A 260 -12.33 -3.85 -15.34
C ASN A 260 -12.56 -3.73 -13.83
N PRO A 261 -11.60 -3.21 -13.04
CA PRO A 261 -11.82 -2.96 -11.62
C PRO A 261 -12.84 -1.83 -11.45
N THR A 262 -13.68 -1.90 -10.42
CA THR A 262 -14.59 -0.82 -10.06
C THR A 262 -13.82 0.23 -9.23
N ILE A 263 -13.15 1.14 -9.91
CA ILE A 263 -12.41 2.25 -9.27
C ILE A 263 -13.20 3.53 -9.50
N GLU A 264 -13.67 4.17 -8.40
CA GLU A 264 -14.61 5.29 -8.52
C GLU A 264 -14.23 6.48 -7.63
N TYR A 265 -14.47 7.68 -8.20
CA TYR A 265 -14.47 8.92 -7.42
C TYR A 265 -15.68 8.91 -6.49
N ARG A 266 -15.42 8.83 -5.18
CA ARG A 266 -16.48 8.73 -4.18
C ARG A 266 -16.03 9.27 -2.83
N ASP A 267 -16.83 10.10 -2.20
CA ASP A 267 -16.70 10.36 -0.77
C ASP A 267 -17.32 9.17 -0.02
N SER A 268 -16.46 8.30 0.47
CA SER A 268 -16.83 7.02 1.07
C SER A 268 -17.71 7.14 2.31
N VAL A 269 -17.56 8.22 3.09
CA VAL A 269 -18.29 8.42 4.36
C VAL A 269 -19.53 9.31 4.23
N SER A 270 -19.81 9.84 3.03
CA SER A 270 -20.98 10.66 2.76
C SER A 270 -22.26 9.85 2.54
N ASP A 271 -23.41 10.54 2.56
CA ASP A 271 -24.70 9.94 2.21
C ASP A 271 -24.78 9.51 0.72
N GLN A 272 -23.87 9.97 -0.12
CA GLN A 272 -23.79 9.57 -1.53
C GLN A 272 -23.23 8.16 -1.70
N ASN A 273 -22.61 7.57 -0.69
CA ASN A 273 -22.16 6.18 -0.73
C ASN A 273 -23.34 5.22 -0.42
N PRO A 274 -23.89 4.50 -1.43
CA PRO A 274 -25.03 3.62 -1.25
C PRO A 274 -24.66 2.26 -0.68
N ASP A 275 -23.37 1.91 -0.64
CA ASP A 275 -22.92 0.54 -0.39
C ASP A 275 -23.24 0.06 1.02
N ARG A 276 -23.99 -1.03 1.08
CA ARG A 276 -24.37 -1.74 2.30
C ARG A 276 -24.30 -3.24 2.05
N GLU A 277 -23.63 -3.97 2.92
CA GLU A 277 -23.57 -5.44 2.88
C GLU A 277 -23.15 -6.02 1.51
N MET A 278 -22.22 -5.36 0.84
CA MET A 278 -21.77 -5.75 -0.51
C MET A 278 -20.48 -6.56 -0.50
N TYR A 279 -19.57 -6.30 0.45
CA TYR A 279 -18.21 -6.81 0.40
C TYR A 279 -17.97 -7.96 1.37
N SER A 280 -17.22 -8.94 0.91
CA SER A 280 -16.78 -10.07 1.74
C SER A 280 -15.42 -9.83 2.40
N LEU A 281 -14.62 -8.93 1.83
CA LEU A 281 -13.33 -8.52 2.38
C LEU A 281 -13.11 -7.03 2.20
N ILE A 282 -12.71 -6.36 3.28
CA ILE A 282 -12.22 -4.98 3.24
C ILE A 282 -10.78 -4.96 3.75
N LEU A 283 -9.90 -4.35 2.96
CA LEU A 283 -8.50 -4.08 3.31
C LEU A 283 -8.27 -2.58 3.11
N ALA A 284 -7.91 -1.86 4.18
CA ALA A 284 -7.82 -0.41 4.06
C ALA A 284 -6.82 0.22 5.04
N ASN A 285 -6.25 1.33 4.62
CA ASN A 285 -5.55 2.28 5.47
C ASN A 285 -6.22 3.65 5.35
N PRO A 286 -7.32 3.91 6.11
CA PRO A 286 -8.04 5.17 6.02
C PRO A 286 -7.21 6.34 6.56
N PRO A 287 -7.56 7.60 6.24
CA PRO A 287 -6.89 8.77 6.78
C PRO A 287 -6.85 8.79 8.31
N PHE A 288 -5.65 8.98 8.91
CA PHE A 288 -5.45 8.95 10.37
C PHE A 288 -5.94 10.20 11.09
N LYS A 289 -6.11 11.29 10.36
CA LYS A 289 -6.55 12.58 10.88
C LYS A 289 -7.49 13.24 9.89
N GLY A 290 -8.52 13.84 10.44
CA GLY A 290 -9.49 14.62 9.68
C GLY A 290 -10.68 14.91 10.54
N SER A 291 -11.34 16.02 10.24
CA SER A 291 -12.63 16.36 10.82
C SER A 291 -13.55 16.75 9.68
N LEU A 292 -14.58 15.96 9.49
CA LEU A 292 -15.58 16.20 8.46
C LEU A 292 -16.72 17.07 8.98
N ASP A 293 -17.39 17.75 8.08
CA ASP A 293 -18.63 18.41 8.43
C ASP A 293 -19.71 17.34 8.67
N ALA A 294 -20.38 17.44 9.83
CA ALA A 294 -21.42 16.47 10.20
C ALA A 294 -22.59 16.43 9.22
N ASP A 295 -22.82 17.54 8.50
CA ASP A 295 -23.92 17.65 7.54
C ASP A 295 -23.66 16.87 6.24
N ILE A 296 -22.40 16.48 5.98
CA ILE A 296 -22.00 15.70 4.80
C ILE A 296 -21.92 14.21 5.13
N VAL A 297 -21.69 13.88 6.42
CA VAL A 297 -21.49 12.49 6.85
C VAL A 297 -22.80 11.72 6.85
N SER A 298 -22.77 10.50 6.34
CA SER A 298 -23.92 9.59 6.33
C SER A 298 -24.52 9.42 7.74
N THR A 299 -25.83 9.62 7.84
CA THR A 299 -26.59 9.52 9.10
C THR A 299 -26.47 8.13 9.74
N ASP A 300 -26.29 7.07 8.95
CA ASP A 300 -26.12 5.70 9.46
C ASP A 300 -24.80 5.55 10.22
N LEU A 301 -23.72 6.17 9.73
CA LEU A 301 -22.41 6.12 10.39
C LEU A 301 -22.48 6.89 11.73
N LEU A 302 -23.19 8.02 11.75
CA LEU A 302 -23.38 8.81 12.96
C LEU A 302 -24.23 8.11 14.02
N LYS A 303 -25.07 7.13 13.65
CA LYS A 303 -25.78 6.27 14.61
C LYS A 303 -24.86 5.31 15.33
N VAL A 304 -23.81 4.79 14.65
CA VAL A 304 -22.81 3.90 15.24
C VAL A 304 -21.88 4.68 16.18
N CYS A 305 -21.33 5.80 15.70
CA CYS A 305 -20.51 6.67 16.52
C CYS A 305 -20.73 8.14 16.15
N LYS A 306 -21.28 8.91 17.08
CA LYS A 306 -21.52 10.35 16.88
C LYS A 306 -20.20 11.13 16.96
N THR A 307 -19.57 11.34 15.81
CA THR A 307 -18.25 11.97 15.71
C THR A 307 -18.05 12.69 14.38
N LYS A 308 -17.08 13.58 14.34
CA LYS A 308 -16.55 14.18 13.10
C LYS A 308 -15.18 13.60 12.71
N LYS A 309 -14.63 12.69 13.52
CA LYS A 309 -13.30 12.11 13.30
C LYS A 309 -13.33 11.06 12.21
N THR A 310 -12.53 11.29 11.19
CA THR A 310 -12.50 10.46 9.98
C THR A 310 -12.15 9.00 10.28
N GLU A 311 -11.17 8.73 11.15
CA GLU A 311 -10.73 7.40 11.50
C GLU A 311 -11.82 6.53 12.14
N LEU A 312 -12.74 7.13 12.92
CA LEU A 312 -13.86 6.41 13.53
C LEU A 312 -15.01 6.19 12.55
N LEU A 313 -15.25 7.17 11.67
CA LEU A 313 -16.28 7.07 10.64
C LEU A 313 -15.95 5.97 9.63
N PHE A 314 -14.67 5.79 9.27
CA PHE A 314 -14.26 4.69 8.40
C PHE A 314 -14.48 3.32 9.06
N LEU A 315 -14.26 3.16 10.35
CA LEU A 315 -14.57 1.90 11.04
C LEU A 315 -16.08 1.58 10.99
N ALA A 316 -16.94 2.60 11.24
CA ALA A 316 -18.38 2.45 11.10
C ALA A 316 -18.78 2.13 9.64
N LEU A 317 -18.11 2.74 8.66
CA LEU A 317 -18.28 2.48 7.25
C LEU A 317 -17.95 1.03 6.90
N PHE A 318 -16.83 0.49 7.35
CA PHE A 318 -16.43 -0.89 7.07
C PHE A 318 -17.49 -1.89 7.57
N ILE A 319 -18.00 -1.68 8.80
CA ILE A 319 -19.09 -2.50 9.34
C ILE A 319 -20.35 -2.40 8.46
N ARG A 320 -20.71 -1.21 7.98
CA ARG A 320 -21.86 -1.00 7.10
C ARG A 320 -21.70 -1.73 5.76
N MET A 321 -20.51 -1.64 5.15
CA MET A 321 -20.26 -2.14 3.80
C MET A 321 -20.06 -3.64 3.74
N LEU A 322 -19.57 -4.28 4.81
CA LEU A 322 -19.37 -5.72 4.87
C LEU A 322 -20.71 -6.49 4.86
N LYS A 323 -20.71 -7.62 4.16
CA LYS A 323 -21.74 -8.68 4.31
C LYS A 323 -21.63 -9.31 5.70
N VAL A 324 -22.70 -9.93 6.19
CA VAL A 324 -22.58 -10.84 7.33
C VAL A 324 -21.62 -11.98 6.98
N GLY A 325 -20.65 -12.24 7.84
CA GLY A 325 -19.51 -13.15 7.58
C GLY A 325 -18.35 -12.49 6.81
N GLY A 326 -18.51 -11.25 6.34
CA GLY A 326 -17.44 -10.49 5.71
C GLY A 326 -16.39 -10.03 6.73
N ARG A 327 -15.14 -9.95 6.27
CA ARG A 327 -13.93 -9.72 7.08
C ARG A 327 -13.30 -8.37 6.76
N CYS A 328 -12.68 -7.77 7.76
CA CYS A 328 -11.92 -6.53 7.58
C CYS A 328 -10.55 -6.66 8.23
N ALA A 329 -9.52 -6.18 7.55
CA ALA A 329 -8.27 -5.79 8.17
C ALA A 329 -7.99 -4.33 7.82
N CYS A 330 -7.88 -3.49 8.85
CA CYS A 330 -7.67 -2.06 8.66
C CYS A 330 -6.63 -1.50 9.61
N ILE A 331 -5.92 -0.47 9.14
CA ILE A 331 -4.92 0.23 9.93
C ILE A 331 -5.61 1.40 10.63
N VAL A 332 -5.32 1.56 11.91
CA VAL A 332 -5.84 2.66 12.74
C VAL A 332 -4.71 3.30 13.55
N PRO A 333 -4.77 4.60 13.84
CA PRO A 333 -3.85 5.21 14.81
C PRO A 333 -4.17 4.70 16.21
N ASP A 334 -3.15 4.56 17.06
CA ASP A 334 -3.26 4.05 18.44
C ASP A 334 -4.34 4.76 19.27
N GLY A 335 -4.59 6.04 19.00
CA GLY A 335 -5.66 6.79 19.66
C GLY A 335 -7.04 6.15 19.54
N VAL A 336 -7.30 5.35 18.51
CA VAL A 336 -8.55 4.58 18.37
C VAL A 336 -8.66 3.50 19.43
N LEU A 337 -7.55 2.91 19.85
CA LEU A 337 -7.51 1.78 20.77
C LEU A 337 -7.83 2.18 22.22
N PHE A 338 -7.33 3.33 22.69
CA PHE A 338 -7.37 3.68 24.11
C PHE A 338 -8.13 4.97 24.45
N SER A 339 -8.44 5.83 23.47
CA SER A 339 -9.11 7.11 23.77
C SER A 339 -10.39 6.92 24.57
N SER A 340 -10.57 7.73 25.61
CA SER A 340 -11.69 7.65 26.55
C SER A 340 -12.96 8.35 26.06
N SER A 341 -12.95 9.02 24.89
CA SER A 341 -14.13 9.72 24.38
C SER A 341 -15.28 8.75 24.09
N THR A 342 -16.51 9.24 24.22
CA THR A 342 -17.73 8.46 23.99
C THR A 342 -17.75 7.80 22.61
N ALA A 343 -17.34 8.53 21.57
CA ALA A 343 -17.33 7.99 20.20
C ALA A 343 -16.32 6.85 20.03
N HIS A 344 -15.10 6.96 20.61
CA HIS A 344 -14.11 5.88 20.55
C HIS A 344 -14.58 4.63 21.30
N LYS A 345 -15.19 4.82 22.48
CA LYS A 345 -15.76 3.70 23.23
C LYS A 345 -16.91 3.04 22.49
N ALA A 346 -17.77 3.84 21.84
CA ALA A 346 -18.92 3.32 21.08
C ALA A 346 -18.44 2.40 19.95
N ILE A 347 -17.47 2.86 19.11
CA ILE A 347 -17.02 2.03 17.99
C ILE A 347 -16.30 0.75 18.46
N ARG A 348 -15.46 0.80 19.53
CA ARG A 348 -14.84 -0.38 20.09
C ARG A 348 -15.86 -1.35 20.67
N LYS A 349 -16.90 -0.84 21.34
CA LYS A 349 -18.01 -1.63 21.82
C LYS A 349 -18.74 -2.34 20.67
N THR A 350 -19.06 -1.62 19.58
CA THR A 350 -19.69 -2.22 18.39
C THR A 350 -18.83 -3.31 17.76
N LEU A 351 -17.52 -3.11 17.69
CA LEU A 351 -16.59 -4.13 17.17
C LEU A 351 -16.58 -5.40 18.02
N ILE A 352 -16.74 -5.30 19.34
CA ILE A 352 -16.62 -6.40 20.29
C ILE A 352 -17.95 -7.10 20.55
N GLU A 353 -19.01 -6.31 20.80
CA GLU A 353 -20.31 -6.85 21.23
C GLU A 353 -21.25 -7.19 20.07
N GLU A 354 -21.17 -6.45 18.95
CA GLU A 354 -22.05 -6.65 17.79
C GLU A 354 -21.35 -7.42 16.66
N ASN A 355 -20.02 -7.48 16.69
CA ASN A 355 -19.22 -8.17 15.70
C ASN A 355 -18.20 -9.09 16.40
N ARG A 356 -17.33 -9.73 15.63
CA ARG A 356 -16.25 -10.54 16.17
C ARG A 356 -14.91 -9.86 15.90
N LEU A 357 -14.37 -9.19 16.92
CA LEU A 357 -13.00 -8.68 16.88
C LEU A 357 -12.05 -9.86 17.08
N GLU A 358 -11.20 -10.14 16.13
CA GLU A 358 -10.32 -11.31 16.11
C GLU A 358 -8.91 -11.00 16.57
N ALA A 359 -8.37 -9.83 16.12
CA ALA A 359 -6.97 -9.49 16.40
C ALA A 359 -6.71 -8.00 16.47
N VAL A 360 -5.68 -7.66 17.26
CA VAL A 360 -5.03 -6.34 17.32
C VAL A 360 -3.53 -6.55 17.19
N VAL A 361 -2.94 -6.07 16.08
CA VAL A 361 -1.49 -6.08 15.89
C VAL A 361 -0.99 -4.65 16.11
N SER A 362 -0.33 -4.39 17.23
CA SER A 362 0.28 -3.09 17.52
C SER A 362 1.59 -2.94 16.77
N MET A 363 1.74 -1.85 16.03
CA MET A 363 2.94 -1.53 15.25
C MET A 363 3.69 -0.35 15.90
N PRO A 364 5.02 -0.40 15.99
CA PRO A 364 5.80 0.66 16.61
C PRO A 364 5.75 1.96 15.79
N SER A 365 5.99 3.09 16.46
CA SER A 365 6.20 4.36 15.77
C SER A 365 7.40 4.24 14.83
N GLY A 366 7.27 4.82 13.62
CA GLY A 366 8.32 4.73 12.61
C GLY A 366 8.03 3.78 11.46
N VAL A 367 7.10 2.83 11.59
CA VAL A 367 6.68 1.95 10.47
C VAL A 367 6.21 2.78 9.27
N PHE A 368 5.50 3.86 9.51
CA PHE A 368 4.97 4.76 8.48
C PHE A 368 5.86 5.97 8.15
N LYS A 369 7.08 6.01 8.64
CA LYS A 369 8.01 7.07 8.26
C LYS A 369 8.43 6.94 6.78
N PRO A 370 8.68 8.05 6.10
CA PRO A 370 8.67 9.44 6.61
C PRO A 370 7.28 10.09 6.69
N TYR A 371 6.18 9.40 6.38
CA TYR A 371 4.84 9.98 6.29
C TYR A 371 4.19 10.29 7.65
N ALA A 372 4.34 9.38 8.62
CA ALA A 372 3.79 9.54 9.96
C ALA A 372 4.72 8.92 11.00
N GLY A 373 4.99 9.69 12.07
CA GLY A 373 5.76 9.22 13.22
C GLY A 373 4.86 8.71 14.36
N VAL A 374 3.60 8.36 14.08
CA VAL A 374 2.65 7.89 15.08
C VAL A 374 2.63 6.37 15.15
N SER A 375 2.42 5.82 16.33
CA SER A 375 2.14 4.40 16.51
C SER A 375 0.76 4.08 15.94
N THR A 376 0.63 2.91 15.35
CA THR A 376 -0.59 2.44 14.69
C THR A 376 -0.87 1.01 15.05
N ALA A 377 -2.05 0.52 14.74
CA ALA A 377 -2.38 -0.89 14.87
C ALA A 377 -3.20 -1.38 13.68
N ILE A 378 -3.15 -2.69 13.45
CA ILE A 378 -4.07 -3.37 12.55
C ILE A 378 -5.18 -3.97 13.39
N LEU A 379 -6.43 -3.64 13.05
CA LEU A 379 -7.62 -4.28 13.59
C LEU A 379 -8.14 -5.31 12.58
N ILE A 380 -8.38 -6.53 13.04
CA ILE A 380 -8.98 -7.60 12.23
C ILE A 380 -10.28 -8.03 12.88
N PHE A 381 -11.38 -7.96 12.13
CA PHE A 381 -12.69 -8.34 12.60
C PHE A 381 -13.57 -8.95 11.50
N THR A 382 -14.55 -9.73 11.93
CA THR A 382 -15.61 -10.28 11.08
C THR A 382 -16.95 -9.66 11.45
N LYS A 383 -17.72 -9.18 10.46
CA LYS A 383 -19.09 -8.72 10.69
C LYS A 383 -19.99 -9.90 10.97
N THR A 384 -20.59 -9.94 12.13
CA THR A 384 -21.55 -10.97 12.53
C THR A 384 -22.94 -10.40 12.77
N GLY A 385 -23.03 -9.17 13.26
CA GLY A 385 -24.29 -8.51 13.60
C GLY A 385 -24.91 -9.00 14.92
N HIS A 386 -24.27 -9.94 15.61
CA HIS A 386 -24.77 -10.54 16.86
C HIS A 386 -23.66 -10.88 17.87
N GLY A 387 -22.47 -10.32 17.70
CA GLY A 387 -21.32 -10.59 18.55
C GLY A 387 -20.54 -11.84 18.13
N GLY A 388 -19.90 -12.49 19.09
CA GLY A 388 -19.10 -13.70 18.88
C GLY A 388 -17.62 -13.52 19.14
N THR A 389 -17.24 -12.44 19.84
CA THR A 389 -15.89 -12.28 20.37
C THR A 389 -15.77 -13.00 21.70
N ASP A 390 -15.01 -14.06 21.77
CA ASP A 390 -14.66 -14.76 23.02
C ASP A 390 -13.33 -14.27 23.57
N ASN A 391 -12.32 -14.25 22.71
CA ASN A 391 -10.98 -13.75 22.99
C ASN A 391 -10.49 -12.94 21.79
N VAL A 392 -9.66 -11.95 22.06
CA VAL A 392 -8.96 -11.15 21.05
C VAL A 392 -7.47 -11.49 21.10
N TRP A 393 -6.89 -11.79 19.96
CA TRP A 393 -5.46 -12.01 19.84
C TRP A 393 -4.71 -10.67 19.73
N PHE A 394 -3.71 -10.50 20.57
CA PHE A 394 -2.83 -9.32 20.58
C PHE A 394 -1.43 -9.70 20.15
N TYR A 395 -0.80 -8.86 19.34
CA TYR A 395 0.61 -9.00 18.97
C TYR A 395 1.32 -7.64 19.10
N ASP A 396 2.46 -7.62 19.77
CA ASP A 396 3.31 -6.46 20.00
C ASP A 396 4.48 -6.48 19.01
N MET A 397 4.25 -5.98 17.80
CA MET A 397 5.27 -5.89 16.77
C MET A 397 6.38 -4.93 17.18
N LYS A 398 7.63 -5.37 17.08
CA LYS A 398 8.84 -4.59 17.40
C LYS A 398 9.60 -4.18 16.17
N ALA A 399 9.61 -5.00 15.14
CA ALA A 399 10.38 -4.80 13.93
C ALA A 399 9.62 -5.30 12.70
N ASP A 400 9.75 -4.57 11.60
CA ASP A 400 9.11 -4.85 10.32
C ASP A 400 10.09 -5.14 9.18
N GLY A 401 11.37 -5.43 9.51
CA GLY A 401 12.44 -5.65 8.55
C GLY A 401 13.14 -4.37 8.10
N TYR A 402 12.77 -3.22 8.69
CA TYR A 402 13.36 -1.91 8.37
C TYR A 402 13.64 -1.10 9.63
N SER A 403 14.65 -0.20 9.56
CA SER A 403 14.92 0.75 10.64
C SER A 403 13.72 1.67 10.87
N LEU A 404 13.46 2.03 12.12
CA LEU A 404 12.31 2.88 12.50
C LEU A 404 12.62 4.38 12.42
N ASP A 405 13.72 4.76 11.77
CA ASP A 405 14.08 6.14 11.45
C ASP A 405 13.55 6.57 10.08
N ASP A 406 13.82 7.80 9.68
CA ASP A 406 13.30 8.36 8.40
C ASP A 406 13.96 7.72 7.17
N LYS A 407 15.10 7.01 7.33
CA LYS A 407 15.78 6.33 6.22
C LYS A 407 15.14 5.00 5.85
N ARG A 408 14.49 4.34 6.81
CA ARG A 408 13.85 3.04 6.60
C ARG A 408 14.78 2.04 5.90
N SER A 409 16.01 1.92 6.40
CA SER A 409 17.00 0.98 5.84
C SER A 409 16.65 -0.45 6.22
N PRO A 410 16.86 -1.44 5.35
CA PRO A 410 16.64 -2.86 5.67
C PRO A 410 17.46 -3.30 6.89
N VAL A 411 16.84 -4.06 7.79
CA VAL A 411 17.46 -4.67 8.97
C VAL A 411 17.04 -6.13 9.08
N ALA A 412 17.80 -6.93 9.84
CA ALA A 412 17.53 -8.35 10.00
C ALA A 412 16.31 -8.64 10.87
N ASP A 413 16.01 -7.77 11.84
CA ASP A 413 14.89 -7.95 12.76
C ASP A 413 13.56 -7.73 12.03
N ASN A 414 12.73 -8.77 11.99
CA ASN A 414 11.46 -8.78 11.25
C ASN A 414 10.45 -9.74 11.89
N ASP A 415 9.40 -9.20 12.47
CA ASP A 415 8.33 -9.96 13.11
C ASP A 415 7.25 -10.44 12.14
N ILE A 416 7.21 -9.95 10.91
CA ILE A 416 6.15 -10.24 9.94
C ILE A 416 5.92 -11.73 9.73
N PRO A 417 6.94 -12.56 9.48
CA PRO A 417 6.73 -14.00 9.31
C PRO A 417 6.13 -14.68 10.56
N ASP A 418 6.52 -14.23 11.77
CA ASP A 418 5.98 -14.76 13.02
C ASP A 418 4.52 -14.31 13.22
N ILE A 419 4.18 -13.06 12.90
CA ILE A 419 2.81 -12.53 12.95
C ILE A 419 1.88 -13.39 12.07
N ILE A 420 2.25 -13.59 10.80
CA ILE A 420 1.44 -14.35 9.83
C ILE A 420 1.25 -15.80 10.33
N ARG A 421 2.33 -16.46 10.73
CA ARG A 421 2.30 -17.83 11.21
C ARG A 421 1.39 -17.98 12.44
N ARG A 422 1.54 -17.11 13.44
CA ARG A 422 0.76 -17.16 14.69
C ARG A 422 -0.69 -16.77 14.49
N PHE A 423 -0.96 -15.78 13.63
CA PHE A 423 -2.32 -15.39 13.33
C PHE A 423 -3.11 -16.53 12.67
N ARG A 424 -2.48 -17.31 11.78
CA ARG A 424 -3.10 -18.51 11.18
C ARG A 424 -3.37 -19.62 12.19
N ASP A 425 -2.55 -19.71 13.22
CA ASP A 425 -2.61 -20.77 14.26
C ASP A 425 -3.06 -20.21 15.64
N ARG A 426 -3.98 -19.22 15.61
CA ARG A 426 -4.42 -18.49 16.82
C ARG A 426 -4.98 -19.39 17.92
N GLU A 427 -5.51 -20.56 17.59
CA GLU A 427 -6.06 -21.49 18.59
C GLU A 427 -4.98 -22.01 19.55
N ASN A 428 -3.76 -22.13 19.09
CA ASN A 428 -2.61 -22.54 19.89
C ASN A 428 -1.96 -21.39 20.69
N GLU A 429 -2.47 -20.17 20.58
CA GLU A 429 -1.99 -19.00 21.33
C GLU A 429 -2.65 -18.85 22.73
N LYS A 430 -3.61 -19.71 23.09
CA LYS A 430 -4.40 -19.61 24.35
C LYS A 430 -3.56 -19.72 25.62
N ASP A 431 -2.48 -20.49 25.56
CA ASP A 431 -1.62 -20.78 26.74
C ASP A 431 -0.41 -19.83 26.83
N ARG A 432 -0.29 -18.84 25.92
CA ARG A 432 0.82 -17.89 25.94
C ARG A 432 0.67 -16.88 27.08
N LYS A 433 1.83 -16.56 27.69
CA LYS A 433 1.90 -15.61 28.78
C LYS A 433 1.73 -14.18 28.32
N ARG A 434 1.27 -13.30 29.20
CA ARG A 434 1.17 -11.86 28.96
C ARG A 434 2.54 -11.16 28.78
N THR A 435 3.62 -11.82 29.16
CA THR A 435 5.00 -11.37 28.93
C THR A 435 5.50 -11.67 27.51
N ASP A 436 4.84 -12.60 26.81
CA ASP A 436 5.18 -12.95 25.42
C ASP A 436 4.83 -11.83 24.45
N GLN A 437 5.35 -11.90 23.23
CA GLN A 437 5.10 -10.91 22.19
C GLN A 437 3.67 -11.00 21.63
N SER A 438 3.03 -12.17 21.71
CA SER A 438 1.61 -12.35 21.40
C SER A 438 0.90 -13.14 22.50
N PHE A 439 -0.38 -12.85 22.69
CA PHE A 439 -1.22 -13.51 23.71
C PHE A 439 -2.71 -13.27 23.42
N MET A 440 -3.57 -14.04 24.07
CA MET A 440 -5.02 -13.87 24.05
C MET A 440 -5.51 -13.05 25.23
N VAL A 441 -6.52 -12.19 25.00
CA VAL A 441 -7.26 -11.45 26.03
C VAL A 441 -8.73 -11.79 25.92
N SER A 442 -9.34 -12.19 27.05
CA SER A 442 -10.79 -12.50 27.08
C SER A 442 -11.63 -11.24 26.85
N VAL A 443 -12.77 -11.40 26.19
CA VAL A 443 -13.72 -10.31 26.00
C VAL A 443 -14.15 -9.70 27.32
N GLN A 444 -14.34 -10.50 28.37
CA GLN A 444 -14.74 -10.00 29.68
C GLN A 444 -13.71 -9.04 30.26
N GLU A 445 -12.42 -9.37 30.16
CA GLU A 445 -11.33 -8.49 30.60
C GLU A 445 -11.29 -7.18 29.81
N ILE A 446 -11.57 -7.21 28.50
CA ILE A 446 -11.64 -6.02 27.67
C ILE A 446 -12.84 -5.12 28.08
N VAL A 447 -13.99 -5.71 28.33
CA VAL A 447 -15.21 -5.00 28.80
C VAL A 447 -14.94 -4.34 30.16
N ASP A 448 -14.36 -5.08 31.12
CA ASP A 448 -14.01 -4.58 32.46
C ASP A 448 -13.01 -3.43 32.40
N ASN A 449 -12.14 -3.41 31.39
CA ASN A 449 -11.23 -2.31 31.09
C ASN A 449 -11.83 -1.23 30.17
N SER A 450 -13.16 -1.08 30.12
CA SER A 450 -13.87 -0.06 29.33
C SER A 450 -13.59 -0.11 27.83
N TYR A 451 -13.45 -1.30 27.28
CA TYR A 451 -13.15 -1.58 25.87
C TYR A 451 -11.79 -1.01 25.42
N ASP A 452 -10.81 -0.90 26.30
CA ASP A 452 -9.45 -0.52 25.91
C ASP A 452 -8.83 -1.66 25.08
N LEU A 453 -8.27 -1.32 23.93
CA LEU A 453 -7.63 -2.27 22.99
C LEU A 453 -6.12 -2.02 22.87
N SER A 454 -5.54 -1.17 23.74
CA SER A 454 -4.09 -0.98 23.75
C SER A 454 -3.40 -2.19 24.35
N ILE A 455 -2.39 -2.71 23.67
CA ILE A 455 -1.65 -3.89 24.12
C ILE A 455 -0.99 -3.66 25.50
N ASN A 456 -0.53 -2.45 25.76
CA ASN A 456 0.11 -2.08 27.02
C ASN A 456 -0.82 -2.18 28.23
N LYS A 457 -2.13 -2.26 28.01
CA LYS A 457 -3.12 -2.47 29.08
C LYS A 457 -3.08 -3.91 29.62
N TYR A 458 -2.69 -4.86 28.79
CA TYR A 458 -2.78 -6.30 29.05
C TYR A 458 -1.41 -6.97 29.12
N LYS A 459 -0.38 -6.36 28.52
CA LYS A 459 0.97 -6.91 28.51
C LYS A 459 1.61 -6.77 29.89
N GLU A 460 2.21 -7.85 30.35
CA GLU A 460 3.03 -7.87 31.56
C GLU A 460 4.51 -7.73 31.18
N THR A 461 5.26 -7.02 31.99
CA THR A 461 6.73 -6.92 31.87
C THR A 461 7.35 -7.75 32.98
N GLU A 462 8.21 -8.70 32.63
CA GLU A 462 9.05 -9.36 33.62
C GLU A 462 10.08 -8.32 34.10
N TYR A 463 10.02 -8.00 35.39
CA TYR A 463 11.07 -7.22 36.01
C TYR A 463 12.28 -8.13 36.19
N VAL A 464 13.23 -8.07 35.27
CA VAL A 464 14.57 -8.64 35.46
C VAL A 464 15.38 -7.59 36.20
N PRO A 465 15.75 -7.82 37.47
CA PRO A 465 16.63 -6.88 38.16
C PRO A 465 17.92 -6.76 37.38
N VAL A 466 18.28 -5.56 37.00
CA VAL A 466 19.60 -5.32 36.42
C VAL A 466 20.60 -5.44 37.56
N GLU A 467 21.39 -6.50 37.59
CA GLU A 467 22.53 -6.62 38.45
C GLU A 467 23.60 -5.65 37.94
N TYR A 468 23.75 -4.54 38.64
CA TYR A 468 24.83 -3.61 38.36
C TYR A 468 26.12 -4.18 38.96
N PRO A 469 27.27 -4.08 38.26
CA PRO A 469 28.55 -4.43 38.85
C PRO A 469 28.80 -3.58 40.11
N PRO A 470 29.52 -4.13 41.07
CA PRO A 470 29.84 -3.38 42.30
C PRO A 470 30.44 -2.00 41.99
N THR A 471 30.10 -1.01 42.78
CA THR A 471 30.57 0.38 42.58
C THR A 471 32.09 0.48 42.45
N SER A 472 32.83 -0.39 43.15
CA SER A 472 34.28 -0.52 43.04
C SER A 472 34.78 -0.94 41.67
N GLU A 473 34.06 -1.79 40.99
CA GLU A 473 34.38 -2.28 39.63
C GLU A 473 34.11 -1.20 38.60
N ILE A 474 32.95 -0.53 38.70
CA ILE A 474 32.62 0.65 37.86
C ILE A 474 33.65 1.76 38.03
N MET A 475 34.09 2.03 39.25
CA MET A 475 35.11 3.01 39.54
C MET A 475 36.50 2.61 39.01
N ALA A 476 36.81 1.32 38.96
CA ALA A 476 38.04 0.82 38.36
C ALA A 476 38.05 1.01 36.85
N GLU A 477 36.94 0.65 36.18
CA GLU A 477 36.76 0.84 34.74
C GLU A 477 36.82 2.33 34.34
N LEU A 478 36.19 3.22 35.13
CA LEU A 478 36.25 4.67 34.90
C LEU A 478 37.68 5.17 34.96
N ARG A 479 38.50 4.78 35.95
CA ARG A 479 39.89 5.16 36.07
C ARG A 479 40.76 4.62 34.93
N GLU A 480 40.46 3.41 34.44
CA GLU A 480 41.15 2.86 33.27
C GLU A 480 40.81 3.65 32.00
N LEU A 481 39.55 4.02 31.81
CA LEU A 481 39.11 4.87 30.70
C LEU A 481 39.72 6.27 30.76
N GLU A 482 39.76 6.91 31.93
CA GLU A 482 40.42 8.20 32.10
C GLU A 482 41.91 8.13 31.75
N THR A 483 42.59 7.04 32.13
CA THR A 483 43.99 6.83 31.79
C THR A 483 44.21 6.68 30.29
N LYS A 484 43.32 5.91 29.60
CA LYS A 484 43.37 5.77 28.16
C LYS A 484 43.11 7.10 27.44
N ILE A 485 42.10 7.85 27.87
CA ILE A 485 41.76 9.16 27.29
C ILE A 485 42.97 10.12 27.46
N SER A 486 43.61 10.17 28.65
CA SER A 486 44.78 11.00 28.86
C SER A 486 45.93 10.62 27.94
N ALA A 487 46.19 9.32 27.77
CA ALA A 487 47.26 8.84 26.88
C ALA A 487 46.99 9.16 25.40
N GLU A 488 45.75 9.04 24.97
CA GLU A 488 45.35 9.38 23.59
C GLU A 488 45.39 10.89 23.34
N MET A 489 45.06 11.71 24.34
CA MET A 489 45.22 13.16 24.27
C MET A 489 46.69 13.57 24.20
N ASP A 490 47.59 12.96 24.99
CA ASP A 490 49.01 13.21 24.93
C ASP A 490 49.62 12.83 23.55
N GLU A 491 49.15 11.71 22.97
CA GLU A 491 49.56 11.29 21.64
C GLU A 491 49.07 12.27 20.56
N LEU A 492 47.78 12.73 20.64
CA LEU A 492 47.24 13.74 19.75
C LEU A 492 47.98 15.07 19.84
N GLU A 493 48.32 15.53 21.06
CA GLU A 493 49.16 16.74 21.25
C GLU A 493 50.56 16.56 20.64
N ARG A 494 51.12 15.38 20.74
CA ARG A 494 52.41 15.07 20.10
C ARG A 494 52.33 15.13 18.57
N LEU A 495 51.25 14.62 17.99
CA LEU A 495 51.04 14.65 16.56
C LEU A 495 50.73 16.06 16.02
N LEU A 496 50.08 16.91 16.81
CA LEU A 496 49.75 18.29 16.43
C LEU A 496 50.96 19.27 16.64
N LYS A 497 52.02 18.88 17.34
CA LYS A 497 53.22 19.68 17.53
C LYS A 497 54.30 19.48 16.46
N VAL A 498 53.96 18.81 15.31
CA VAL A 498 54.86 18.63 14.14
C VAL A 498 54.67 19.74 13.12
#